data_d4cf0be12226508cc2d2575845785ebd
#
_entry.id   d4cf0be12226508cc2d2575845785ebd
#
_cell.length_a   1.000
_cell.length_b   1.000
_cell.length_c   1.000
_cell.angle_alpha   90.00
_cell.angle_beta   90.00
_cell.angle_gamma   90.00
#
_symmetry.space_group_name_H-M   'P 1'
#
loop_
_entity.id
_entity.type
_entity.pdbx_description
1 polymer ?
#
loop_
_entity_poly.entity_id
_entity_poly.type
_entity_poly.pdbx_seq_one_letter_code
_entity_poly.pdbx_strand_id
1 'polypeptide(L)'
;MKKLTYLFLTTLIVACSIDDSSGDNESNACNVDNPVYLAANGVTIKACANSNVGDEGVIDGITYTVVDEEMLLEMVENGEDVTKLATTKVNFMSSIFFQNSSFNQAIGNWDVSNVTSMAGMFKLADSFNQPIENWDVSKVTNMIFMFSGTTNFNQNLSSWNVDNVISCSDFSIDSPQWNEPKPNFSNCNPN
;
A
#
# COMPACT_ATOMS: atom_id res chain seq x y z
N MET A 1 -3.00 -66.72 -5.16
CA MET A 1 -2.65 -65.70 -6.15
C MET A 1 -3.77 -64.67 -6.18
N LYS A 2 -3.64 -63.55 -5.47
CA LYS A 2 -4.62 -62.45 -5.47
C LYS A 2 -4.14 -61.39 -6.44
N LYS A 3 -4.91 -61.15 -7.51
CA LYS A 3 -4.66 -60.09 -8.48
C LYS A 3 -5.11 -58.74 -7.87
N LEU A 4 -4.14 -57.84 -7.73
CA LEU A 4 -4.37 -56.44 -7.31
C LEU A 4 -4.71 -55.62 -8.55
N THR A 5 -5.97 -55.20 -8.66
CA THR A 5 -6.44 -54.32 -9.73
C THR A 5 -6.14 -52.87 -9.32
N TYR A 6 -5.23 -52.20 -10.03
CA TYR A 6 -5.02 -50.76 -9.89
C TYR A 6 -6.12 -50.02 -10.62
N LEU A 7 -6.90 -49.27 -9.86
CA LEU A 7 -7.88 -48.31 -10.37
C LEU A 7 -7.16 -47.00 -10.69
N PHE A 8 -6.94 -46.72 -11.99
CA PHE A 8 -6.47 -45.41 -12.44
C PHE A 8 -7.61 -44.38 -12.30
N LEU A 9 -7.50 -43.46 -11.33
CA LEU A 9 -8.34 -42.29 -11.23
C LEU A 9 -7.79 -41.24 -12.19
N THR A 10 -8.39 -41.10 -13.37
CA THR A 10 -8.08 -40.01 -14.31
C THR A 10 -8.73 -38.73 -13.78
N THR A 11 -7.93 -37.83 -13.23
CA THR A 11 -8.37 -36.47 -12.97
C THR A 11 -8.56 -35.73 -14.29
N LEU A 12 -9.82 -35.41 -14.57
CA LEU A 12 -10.21 -34.56 -15.70
C LEU A 12 -9.74 -33.13 -15.41
N ILE A 13 -8.68 -32.70 -16.07
CA ILE A 13 -8.28 -31.28 -16.04
C ILE A 13 -9.24 -30.56 -16.99
N VAL A 14 -10.21 -29.87 -16.44
CA VAL A 14 -11.03 -28.89 -17.21
C VAL A 14 -10.13 -27.69 -17.47
N ALA A 15 -9.53 -27.65 -18.65
CA ALA A 15 -8.90 -26.44 -19.16
C ALA A 15 -10.02 -25.43 -19.46
N CYS A 16 -10.21 -24.46 -18.57
CA CYS A 16 -11.01 -23.28 -18.86
C CYS A 16 -10.17 -22.38 -19.79
N SER A 17 -10.48 -22.35 -21.07
CA SER A 17 -9.96 -21.39 -22.02
C SER A 17 -10.52 -20.02 -21.66
N ILE A 18 -9.66 -19.14 -21.13
CA ILE A 18 -9.99 -17.74 -20.87
C ILE A 18 -9.74 -16.99 -22.18
N ASP A 19 -10.81 -16.36 -22.68
CA ASP A 19 -10.80 -15.46 -23.84
C ASP A 19 -10.05 -14.18 -23.45
N ASP A 20 -8.95 -13.91 -24.18
CA ASP A 20 -8.06 -12.79 -23.96
C ASP A 20 -8.65 -11.54 -24.61
N SER A 21 -9.31 -10.69 -23.82
CA SER A 21 -9.60 -9.33 -24.26
C SER A 21 -9.49 -8.33 -23.11
N SER A 22 -8.35 -7.62 -23.10
CA SER A 22 -8.13 -6.29 -22.53
C SER A 22 -8.33 -6.10 -21.01
N GLY A 23 -7.24 -5.83 -20.31
CA GLY A 23 -7.23 -5.14 -19.02
C GLY A 23 -6.73 -5.99 -17.86
N ASP A 24 -5.58 -5.58 -17.38
CA ASP A 24 -4.97 -5.88 -16.10
C ASP A 24 -4.76 -7.36 -15.69
N ASN A 25 -3.49 -7.74 -15.59
CA ASN A 25 -3.01 -9.04 -15.11
C ASN A 25 -3.44 -9.40 -13.66
N GLU A 26 -4.34 -8.65 -13.04
CA GLU A 26 -4.79 -8.86 -11.67
C GLU A 26 -5.58 -10.17 -11.48
N SER A 27 -6.38 -10.58 -12.48
CA SER A 27 -7.22 -11.78 -12.37
C SER A 27 -6.44 -13.09 -12.31
N ASN A 28 -5.20 -13.13 -12.79
CA ASN A 28 -4.33 -14.30 -12.76
C ASN A 28 -3.41 -14.37 -11.53
N ALA A 29 -3.22 -13.27 -10.81
CA ALA A 29 -2.39 -13.20 -9.61
C ALA A 29 -3.15 -13.66 -8.36
N CYS A 30 -4.47 -13.45 -8.33
CA CYS A 30 -5.34 -13.83 -7.24
C CYS A 30 -5.83 -15.27 -7.38
N ASN A 31 -5.54 -16.13 -6.40
CA ASN A 31 -6.09 -17.46 -6.30
C ASN A 31 -6.71 -17.71 -4.92
N VAL A 32 -7.47 -18.79 -4.77
CA VAL A 32 -8.17 -19.11 -3.51
C VAL A 32 -7.22 -19.43 -2.35
N ASP A 33 -5.98 -19.78 -2.66
CA ASP A 33 -4.98 -20.22 -1.67
C ASP A 33 -4.02 -19.09 -1.26
N ASN A 34 -4.01 -17.94 -2.00
CA ASN A 34 -3.16 -16.80 -1.68
C ASN A 34 -3.92 -15.47 -1.88
N PRO A 35 -4.37 -14.83 -0.79
CA PRO A 35 -5.18 -13.60 -0.83
C PRO A 35 -4.39 -12.34 -1.15
N VAL A 36 -3.07 -12.44 -1.37
CA VAL A 36 -2.21 -11.30 -1.70
C VAL A 36 -1.39 -11.57 -2.96
N TYR A 37 -0.98 -10.51 -3.66
CA TYR A 37 -0.11 -10.61 -4.83
C TYR A 37 0.82 -9.41 -4.96
N LEU A 38 1.93 -9.59 -5.69
CA LEU A 38 2.84 -8.51 -6.06
C LEU A 38 2.32 -7.82 -7.32
N ALA A 39 2.12 -6.51 -7.25
CA ALA A 39 1.67 -5.72 -8.39
C ALA A 39 2.72 -5.68 -9.51
N ALA A 40 2.31 -5.29 -10.73
CA ALA A 40 3.17 -5.26 -11.92
C ALA A 40 4.39 -4.31 -11.79
N ASN A 41 4.36 -3.34 -10.86
CA ASN A 41 5.51 -2.48 -10.57
C ASN A 41 6.63 -3.20 -9.80
N GLY A 42 6.44 -4.45 -9.38
CA GLY A 42 7.44 -5.25 -8.67
C GLY A 42 7.72 -4.80 -7.23
N VAL A 43 6.91 -3.91 -6.66
CA VAL A 43 7.11 -3.36 -5.29
C VAL A 43 5.86 -3.47 -4.45
N THR A 44 4.70 -3.05 -4.98
CA THR A 44 3.46 -2.92 -4.22
C THR A 44 2.82 -4.27 -3.92
N ILE A 45 2.51 -4.52 -2.65
CA ILE A 45 1.77 -5.70 -2.20
C ILE A 45 0.28 -5.38 -2.15
N LYS A 46 -0.50 -6.11 -2.92
CA LYS A 46 -1.94 -5.93 -3.03
C LYS A 46 -2.72 -7.10 -2.44
N ALA A 47 -3.87 -6.79 -1.86
CA ALA A 47 -4.85 -7.79 -1.47
C ALA A 47 -5.81 -8.07 -2.62
N CYS A 48 -6.19 -9.33 -2.81
CA CYS A 48 -7.21 -9.75 -3.75
C CYS A 48 -8.59 -9.20 -3.36
N ALA A 49 -9.44 -8.95 -4.37
CA ALA A 49 -10.77 -8.36 -4.13
C ALA A 49 -11.66 -9.21 -3.19
N ASN A 50 -11.51 -10.54 -3.25
CA ASN A 50 -12.25 -11.51 -2.46
C ASN A 50 -11.60 -11.86 -1.11
N SER A 51 -10.44 -11.28 -0.77
CA SER A 51 -9.80 -11.49 0.54
C SER A 51 -10.59 -10.83 1.66
N ASN A 52 -10.42 -11.32 2.89
CA ASN A 52 -10.96 -10.71 4.10
C ASN A 52 -9.84 -10.00 4.88
N VAL A 53 -10.21 -9.10 5.76
CA VAL A 53 -9.28 -8.51 6.75
C VAL A 53 -8.80 -9.63 7.68
N GLY A 54 -7.48 -9.66 7.91
CA GLY A 54 -6.83 -10.72 8.68
C GLY A 54 -6.40 -11.94 7.86
N ASP A 55 -6.80 -12.04 6.57
CA ASP A 55 -6.28 -13.11 5.70
C ASP A 55 -4.77 -12.92 5.49
N GLU A 56 -4.05 -14.03 5.48
CA GLU A 56 -2.61 -14.06 5.26
C GLU A 56 -2.25 -14.70 3.92
N GLY A 57 -1.29 -14.13 3.21
CA GLY A 57 -0.75 -14.70 1.99
C GLY A 57 0.76 -14.58 1.90
N VAL A 58 1.39 -15.39 1.04
CA VAL A 58 2.85 -15.48 0.94
C VAL A 58 3.33 -15.01 -0.43
N ILE A 59 4.30 -14.09 -0.44
CA ILE A 59 5.02 -13.64 -1.62
C ILE A 59 6.51 -13.78 -1.33
N ASP A 60 7.24 -14.52 -2.15
CA ASP A 60 8.69 -14.77 -2.03
C ASP A 60 9.13 -15.25 -0.63
N GLY A 61 8.28 -16.07 0.01
CA GLY A 61 8.54 -16.63 1.35
C GLY A 61 8.24 -15.67 2.51
N ILE A 62 7.70 -14.47 2.24
CA ILE A 62 7.29 -13.49 3.25
C ILE A 62 5.77 -13.53 3.38
N THR A 63 5.28 -13.67 4.61
CA THR A 63 3.84 -13.61 4.90
C THR A 63 3.40 -12.16 5.03
N TYR A 64 2.32 -11.80 4.32
CA TYR A 64 1.66 -10.50 4.38
C TYR A 64 0.23 -10.66 4.88
N THR A 65 -0.21 -9.76 5.74
CA THR A 65 -1.57 -9.73 6.31
C THR A 65 -2.41 -8.66 5.62
N VAL A 66 -3.62 -9.00 5.22
CA VAL A 66 -4.60 -8.05 4.67
C VAL A 66 -5.21 -7.23 5.80
N VAL A 67 -5.14 -5.90 5.69
CA VAL A 67 -5.65 -4.99 6.72
C VAL A 67 -6.63 -3.96 6.15
N ASP A 68 -7.54 -3.48 7.02
CA ASP A 68 -8.33 -2.26 6.83
C ASP A 68 -7.81 -1.12 7.72
N GLU A 69 -8.57 -0.02 7.76
CA GLU A 69 -8.20 1.16 8.55
C GLU A 69 -8.09 0.88 10.05
N GLU A 70 -9.05 0.12 10.60
CA GLU A 70 -9.14 -0.16 12.04
C GLU A 70 -7.95 -1.00 12.49
N MET A 71 -7.70 -2.11 11.80
CA MET A 71 -6.59 -3.00 12.10
C MET A 71 -5.24 -2.32 11.91
N LEU A 72 -5.08 -1.53 10.83
CA LEU A 72 -3.84 -0.78 10.59
C LEU A 72 -3.57 0.24 11.70
N LEU A 73 -4.59 0.99 12.13
CA LEU A 73 -4.46 1.96 13.21
C LEU A 73 -4.07 1.29 14.53
N GLU A 74 -4.73 0.19 14.89
CA GLU A 74 -4.42 -0.58 16.10
C GLU A 74 -2.95 -1.07 16.10
N MET A 75 -2.47 -1.64 14.99
CA MET A 75 -1.09 -2.08 14.85
C MET A 75 -0.08 -0.94 15.00
N VAL A 76 -0.37 0.23 14.42
CA VAL A 76 0.48 1.43 14.54
C VAL A 76 0.51 1.95 15.98
N GLU A 77 -0.64 2.03 16.67
CA GLU A 77 -0.74 2.47 18.06
C GLU A 77 -0.01 1.53 19.02
N ASN A 78 -0.05 0.21 18.75
CA ASN A 78 0.67 -0.80 19.52
C ASN A 78 2.18 -0.85 19.19
N GLY A 79 2.64 -0.13 18.15
CA GLY A 79 4.04 -0.13 17.71
C GLY A 79 4.48 -1.43 17.04
N GLU A 80 3.56 -2.14 16.41
CA GLU A 80 3.81 -3.42 15.74
C GLU A 80 4.60 -3.26 14.42
N ASP A 81 5.06 -4.37 13.85
CA ASP A 81 5.68 -4.42 12.52
C ASP A 81 4.61 -4.25 11.43
N VAL A 82 4.57 -3.09 10.79
CA VAL A 82 3.64 -2.78 9.71
C VAL A 82 4.25 -2.95 8.31
N THR A 83 5.47 -3.50 8.21
CA THR A 83 6.17 -3.65 6.92
C THR A 83 5.59 -4.77 6.04
N LYS A 84 4.84 -5.69 6.64
CA LYS A 84 4.31 -6.90 5.98
C LYS A 84 2.78 -6.86 5.89
N LEU A 85 2.25 -5.74 5.38
CA LEU A 85 0.81 -5.54 5.25
C LEU A 85 0.42 -5.36 3.78
N ALA A 86 -0.77 -5.87 3.43
CA ALA A 86 -1.47 -5.58 2.18
C ALA A 86 -2.60 -4.59 2.50
N THR A 87 -2.36 -3.32 2.18
CA THR A 87 -3.18 -2.18 2.59
C THR A 87 -4.25 -1.79 1.55
N THR A 88 -4.51 -2.63 0.55
CA THR A 88 -5.47 -2.38 -0.55
C THR A 88 -6.87 -1.99 -0.07
N LYS A 89 -7.29 -2.47 1.11
CA LYS A 89 -8.62 -2.19 1.68
C LYS A 89 -8.67 -0.90 2.51
N VAL A 90 -7.55 -0.20 2.64
CA VAL A 90 -7.45 1.07 3.38
C VAL A 90 -7.79 2.23 2.44
N ASN A 91 -8.79 3.04 2.80
CA ASN A 91 -9.24 4.20 2.01
C ASN A 91 -8.87 5.54 2.64
N PHE A 92 -8.54 5.55 3.93
CA PHE A 92 -8.15 6.75 4.67
C PHE A 92 -6.90 6.48 5.50
N MET A 93 -5.88 7.33 5.33
CA MET A 93 -4.63 7.25 6.09
C MET A 93 -4.33 8.57 6.83
N SER A 94 -5.37 9.37 7.07
CA SER A 94 -5.20 10.65 7.77
C SER A 94 -4.71 10.43 9.20
N SER A 95 -3.63 11.14 9.57
CA SER A 95 -3.04 11.16 10.91
C SER A 95 -2.54 9.81 11.46
N ILE A 96 -2.38 8.78 10.64
CA ILE A 96 -2.07 7.43 11.11
C ILE A 96 -0.73 7.36 11.86
N PHE A 97 0.25 8.20 11.49
CA PHE A 97 1.54 8.34 12.17
C PHE A 97 1.72 9.71 12.85
N PHE A 98 0.61 10.42 13.11
CA PHE A 98 0.66 11.74 13.74
C PHE A 98 1.38 11.69 15.08
N GLN A 99 2.42 12.55 15.26
CA GLN A 99 3.27 12.61 16.45
C GLN A 99 4.02 11.31 16.79
N ASN A 100 4.07 10.33 15.90
CA ASN A 100 4.90 9.15 16.08
C ASN A 100 6.36 9.47 15.70
N SER A 101 7.06 10.19 16.58
CA SER A 101 8.38 10.76 16.30
C SER A 101 9.48 9.71 16.06
N SER A 102 9.28 8.48 16.49
CA SER A 102 10.22 7.37 16.30
C SER A 102 9.91 6.49 15.08
N PHE A 103 8.76 6.66 14.43
CA PHE A 103 8.35 5.83 13.30
C PHE A 103 9.28 6.01 12.09
N ASN A 104 9.85 4.91 11.63
CA ASN A 104 10.66 4.86 10.40
C ASN A 104 10.67 3.45 9.79
N GLN A 105 9.54 2.74 9.81
CA GLN A 105 9.44 1.42 9.19
C GLN A 105 9.30 1.53 7.65
N ALA A 106 9.81 0.52 6.92
CA ALA A 106 9.78 0.48 5.46
C ALA A 106 8.38 0.12 4.96
N ILE A 107 7.63 1.12 4.53
CA ILE A 107 6.25 1.02 4.06
C ILE A 107 6.08 1.33 2.56
N GLY A 108 7.17 1.38 1.81
CA GLY A 108 7.15 1.68 0.37
C GLY A 108 6.41 0.64 -0.48
N ASN A 109 6.19 -0.57 0.06
CA ASN A 109 5.44 -1.66 -0.55
C ASN A 109 3.91 -1.59 -0.32
N TRP A 110 3.43 -0.65 0.47
CA TRP A 110 2.00 -0.49 0.72
C TRP A 110 1.23 -0.12 -0.55
N ASP A 111 0.04 -0.68 -0.71
CA ASP A 111 -0.92 -0.26 -1.72
C ASP A 111 -1.78 0.89 -1.18
N VAL A 112 -1.52 2.10 -1.68
CA VAL A 112 -2.28 3.30 -1.32
C VAL A 112 -3.23 3.74 -2.44
N SER A 113 -3.38 2.94 -3.50
CA SER A 113 -4.13 3.30 -4.70
C SER A 113 -5.65 3.53 -4.47
N ASN A 114 -6.18 3.14 -3.31
CA ASN A 114 -7.56 3.41 -2.90
C ASN A 114 -7.68 4.55 -1.87
N VAL A 115 -6.55 5.11 -1.42
CA VAL A 115 -6.57 6.16 -0.39
C VAL A 115 -7.02 7.49 -0.99
N THR A 116 -7.97 8.13 -0.33
CA THR A 116 -8.53 9.43 -0.75
C THR A 116 -8.07 10.59 0.14
N SER A 117 -7.59 10.33 1.35
CA SER A 117 -7.07 11.34 2.26
C SER A 117 -5.83 10.85 3.02
N MET A 118 -4.78 11.67 2.99
CA MET A 118 -3.53 11.51 3.72
C MET A 118 -3.23 12.75 4.61
N ALA A 119 -4.28 13.48 5.02
CA ALA A 119 -4.10 14.69 5.82
C ALA A 119 -3.36 14.37 7.12
N GLY A 120 -2.25 15.08 7.37
CA GLY A 120 -1.43 14.93 8.58
C GLY A 120 -0.80 13.55 8.79
N MET A 121 -0.74 12.70 7.75
CA MET A 121 -0.31 11.30 7.88
C MET A 121 1.02 11.15 8.61
N PHE A 122 2.03 11.96 8.27
CA PHE A 122 3.35 11.96 8.89
C PHE A 122 3.63 13.24 9.69
N LYS A 123 2.60 14.02 10.03
CA LYS A 123 2.79 15.26 10.79
C LYS A 123 3.49 14.98 12.13
N LEU A 124 4.65 15.61 12.35
CA LEU A 124 5.52 15.41 13.52
C LEU A 124 6.03 13.95 13.68
N ALA A 125 6.14 13.20 12.60
CA ALA A 125 6.83 11.92 12.55
C ALA A 125 8.33 12.15 12.25
N ASP A 126 9.05 12.68 13.22
CA ASP A 126 10.40 13.26 13.06
C ASP A 126 11.42 12.34 12.39
N SER A 127 11.38 11.03 12.73
CA SER A 127 12.35 10.04 12.22
C SER A 127 12.02 9.51 10.83
N PHE A 128 10.81 9.73 10.31
CA PHE A 128 10.37 9.12 9.06
C PHE A 128 11.17 9.63 7.86
N ASN A 129 11.83 8.71 7.15
CA ASN A 129 12.57 8.99 5.92
C ASN A 129 12.65 7.77 5.00
N GLN A 130 11.58 6.97 4.91
CA GLN A 130 11.54 5.80 4.03
C GLN A 130 11.14 6.16 2.61
N PRO A 131 11.65 5.42 1.59
CA PRO A 131 11.27 5.61 0.19
C PRO A 131 9.80 5.23 -0.02
N ILE A 132 9.03 6.16 -0.57
CA ILE A 132 7.61 6.02 -0.87
C ILE A 132 7.26 6.56 -2.26
N GLU A 133 8.24 6.76 -3.13
CA GLU A 133 8.08 7.29 -4.49
C GLU A 133 7.21 6.40 -5.39
N ASN A 134 7.09 5.11 -5.06
CA ASN A 134 6.27 4.14 -5.81
C ASN A 134 4.78 4.14 -5.41
N TRP A 135 4.37 4.94 -4.45
CA TRP A 135 2.98 5.04 -4.06
C TRP A 135 2.12 5.65 -5.17
N ASP A 136 1.03 4.97 -5.51
CA ASP A 136 0.00 5.53 -6.40
C ASP A 136 -0.97 6.41 -5.59
N VAL A 137 -0.71 7.71 -5.59
CA VAL A 137 -1.51 8.72 -4.87
C VAL A 137 -2.56 9.37 -5.76
N SER A 138 -2.83 8.83 -6.94
CA SER A 138 -3.69 9.45 -7.96
C SER A 138 -5.14 9.66 -7.52
N LYS A 139 -5.63 8.94 -6.51
CA LYS A 139 -6.97 9.13 -5.93
C LYS A 139 -7.00 10.07 -4.72
N VAL A 140 -5.84 10.51 -4.22
CA VAL A 140 -5.79 11.36 -3.05
C VAL A 140 -6.27 12.77 -3.40
N THR A 141 -7.18 13.30 -2.58
CA THR A 141 -7.73 14.65 -2.73
C THR A 141 -7.27 15.61 -1.63
N ASN A 142 -6.82 15.08 -0.49
CA ASN A 142 -6.42 15.86 0.68
C ASN A 142 -5.06 15.40 1.24
N MET A 143 -4.08 16.33 1.22
CA MET A 143 -2.73 16.16 1.75
C MET A 143 -2.33 17.31 2.71
N ILE A 144 -3.33 18.00 3.32
CA ILE A 144 -3.07 19.08 4.29
C ILE A 144 -2.15 18.55 5.40
N PHE A 145 -1.07 19.31 5.73
CA PHE A 145 -0.10 18.96 6.78
C PHE A 145 0.58 17.58 6.66
N MET A 146 0.53 16.92 5.51
CA MET A 146 0.95 15.50 5.39
C MET A 146 2.36 15.25 5.96
N PHE A 147 3.32 16.13 5.70
CA PHE A 147 4.69 16.05 6.20
C PHE A 147 5.09 17.25 7.09
N SER A 148 4.12 17.99 7.62
CA SER A 148 4.39 19.13 8.50
C SER A 148 5.19 18.68 9.73
N GLY A 149 6.36 19.30 9.95
CA GLY A 149 7.24 18.94 11.06
C GLY A 149 7.89 17.56 10.97
N THR A 150 7.90 16.92 9.80
CA THR A 150 8.61 15.66 9.58
C THR A 150 10.10 15.96 9.35
N THR A 151 10.84 16.12 10.43
CA THR A 151 12.17 16.78 10.46
C THR A 151 13.22 16.14 9.56
N ASN A 152 13.28 14.80 9.51
CA ASN A 152 14.32 14.06 8.77
C ASN A 152 13.91 13.64 7.36
N PHE A 153 12.69 13.92 6.93
CA PHE A 153 12.21 13.47 5.60
C PHE A 153 12.93 14.17 4.47
N ASN A 154 13.49 13.40 3.54
CA ASN A 154 14.21 13.89 2.38
C ASN A 154 14.13 12.91 1.19
N GLN A 155 12.92 12.58 0.74
CA GLN A 155 12.71 11.71 -0.42
C GLN A 155 12.20 12.49 -1.64
N ASN A 156 12.56 12.02 -2.84
CA ASN A 156 12.10 12.60 -4.09
C ASN A 156 10.69 12.10 -4.40
N LEU A 157 9.70 12.98 -4.33
CA LEU A 157 8.29 12.69 -4.63
C LEU A 157 7.79 13.39 -5.90
N SER A 158 8.66 13.84 -6.78
CA SER A 158 8.29 14.54 -8.03
C SER A 158 7.53 13.66 -9.02
N SER A 159 7.58 12.32 -8.85
CA SER A 159 6.84 11.34 -9.66
C SER A 159 5.37 11.19 -9.27
N TRP A 160 4.97 11.69 -8.08
CA TRP A 160 3.60 11.53 -7.63
C TRP A 160 2.62 12.28 -8.53
N ASN A 161 1.58 11.59 -9.00
CA ASN A 161 0.45 12.22 -9.67
C ASN A 161 -0.49 12.82 -8.61
N VAL A 162 -0.43 14.15 -8.45
CA VAL A 162 -1.22 14.93 -7.49
C VAL A 162 -2.31 15.78 -8.15
N ASP A 163 -2.71 15.45 -9.37
CA ASP A 163 -3.70 16.21 -10.16
C ASP A 163 -5.08 16.28 -9.49
N ASN A 164 -5.42 15.28 -8.66
CA ASN A 164 -6.68 15.25 -7.91
C ASN A 164 -6.60 15.92 -6.53
N VAL A 165 -5.41 16.35 -6.09
CA VAL A 165 -5.25 16.98 -4.77
C VAL A 165 -5.74 18.41 -4.82
N ILE A 166 -6.83 18.70 -4.08
CA ILE A 166 -7.46 20.02 -3.97
C ILE A 166 -7.19 20.70 -2.62
N SER A 167 -6.59 19.99 -1.68
CA SER A 167 -6.28 20.50 -0.34
C SER A 167 -4.87 20.03 0.06
N CYS A 168 -3.90 20.97 0.13
CA CYS A 168 -2.49 20.68 0.41
C CYS A 168 -1.81 21.75 1.28
N SER A 169 -2.57 22.61 1.98
CA SER A 169 -1.98 23.68 2.81
C SER A 169 -0.97 23.09 3.81
N ASP A 170 0.14 23.80 3.98
CA ASP A 170 1.18 23.44 4.94
C ASP A 170 1.73 21.99 4.74
N PHE A 171 1.70 21.50 3.51
CA PHE A 171 2.07 20.12 3.14
C PHE A 171 3.38 19.65 3.77
N SER A 172 4.39 20.54 3.79
CA SER A 172 5.73 20.24 4.32
C SER A 172 6.32 21.41 5.13
N ILE A 173 5.46 22.20 5.80
CA ILE A 173 5.93 23.26 6.69
C ILE A 173 6.78 22.65 7.82
N ASP A 174 7.83 23.35 8.24
CA ASP A 174 8.73 22.89 9.32
C ASP A 174 9.41 21.53 9.06
N SER A 175 9.69 21.18 7.79
CA SER A 175 10.45 20.00 7.38
C SER A 175 11.79 20.40 6.80
N PRO A 176 12.75 20.82 7.62
CA PRO A 176 13.97 21.55 7.20
C PRO A 176 14.97 20.72 6.41
N GLN A 177 14.94 19.38 6.52
CA GLN A 177 15.86 18.51 5.80
C GLN A 177 15.37 18.15 4.40
N TRP A 178 14.12 18.46 4.05
CA TRP A 178 13.58 18.11 2.75
C TRP A 178 14.08 19.02 1.64
N ASN A 179 15.18 18.61 1.00
CA ASN A 179 15.81 19.29 -0.13
C ASN A 179 15.54 18.60 -1.48
N GLU A 180 15.06 17.34 -1.45
CA GLU A 180 14.69 16.59 -2.65
C GLU A 180 13.41 17.14 -3.30
N PRO A 181 13.19 16.89 -4.61
CA PRO A 181 12.02 17.40 -5.32
C PRO A 181 10.69 16.96 -4.70
N LYS A 182 9.81 17.91 -4.48
CA LYS A 182 8.46 17.72 -3.96
C LYS A 182 7.46 17.48 -5.09
N PRO A 183 6.23 16.97 -4.80
CA PRO A 183 5.16 16.88 -5.79
C PRO A 183 4.81 18.25 -6.38
N ASN A 184 4.42 18.27 -7.66
CA ASN A 184 4.02 19.50 -8.34
C ASN A 184 2.50 19.72 -8.24
N PHE A 185 2.05 20.36 -7.18
CA PHE A 185 0.63 20.68 -6.99
C PHE A 185 0.17 21.76 -7.96
N SER A 186 -0.89 21.50 -8.72
CA SER A 186 -1.51 22.43 -9.67
C SER A 186 -2.86 23.00 -9.17
N ASN A 187 -3.55 22.30 -8.27
CA ASN A 187 -4.91 22.61 -7.86
C ASN A 187 -5.03 23.09 -6.40
N CYS A 188 -3.91 23.23 -5.70
CA CYS A 188 -3.85 23.81 -4.35
C CYS A 188 -2.47 24.48 -4.09
N ASN A 189 -2.39 25.29 -3.03
CA ASN A 189 -1.14 25.91 -2.59
C ASN A 189 -0.57 25.13 -1.40
N PRO A 190 0.62 24.50 -1.50
CA PRO A 190 1.23 23.71 -0.43
C PRO A 190 1.88 24.54 0.70
N ASN A 191 1.94 25.88 0.58
CA ASN A 191 2.56 26.83 1.51
C ASN A 191 1.53 27.60 2.33
#